data_cb062757ebd7e0a6435095a54d32dbed
#
_entry.id   cb062757ebd7e0a6435095a54d32dbed
#
_cell.length_a   1.000
_cell.length_b   1.000
_cell.length_c   1.000
_cell.angle_alpha   90.00
_cell.angle_beta   90.00
_cell.angle_gamma   90.00
#
_symmetry.space_group_name_H-M   'P 1'
#
loop_
_entity.id
_entity.type
_entity.pdbx_description
1 polymer ?
#
loop_
_entity_poly.entity_id
_entity_poly.type
_entity_poly.pdbx_seq_one_letter_code
_entity_poly.pdbx_strand_id
1 'polypeptide(L)'
;MMFAQTTHPSAVGYTPPAPQMPPIAQPQQFAVETRGVTKRYGRQTVVNQLNLAIPSGGVYGFLGPNGAGKSTTMKMLLGLAKPTTGEVRVFGRDLRANRADILPRIGSLIEGPAFYPHLTGAQNLRIVADYLSCDKSSVDAVLDIVGLTDAAGKRARQYSLGMKQRLGIAMALISGPELLLLDEPTNGLDPAGVAEIRNLIVQLAHDRGITVMVSSHLLSEIEQMADIVGIIQSGHLRYQGPLSGLRDQGQLVMKVSPVNAAVAHLEALGLRPQSAGDEIILPPLRDDLIAEAVARLVGAGVRIARVELRRKSLEEAFLELTETPVVMPTSPQTTGRRGRA
;
A
#
# COMPACT_ATOMS: atom_id res chain seq x y z
N MET A 1 -45.75 70.02 -30.37
CA MET A 1 -44.76 69.64 -29.34
C MET A 1 -45.15 68.24 -28.84
N MET A 2 -44.44 67.25 -29.30
CA MET A 2 -44.76 65.86 -29.04
C MET A 2 -43.51 65.24 -28.31
N PHE A 3 -43.68 64.95 -27.03
CA PHE A 3 -42.60 64.35 -26.20
C PHE A 3 -42.53 62.85 -26.46
N ALA A 4 -41.42 62.36 -26.96
CA ALA A 4 -41.12 60.94 -27.12
C ALA A 4 -40.70 60.36 -25.76
N GLN A 5 -41.38 59.32 -25.30
CA GLN A 5 -41.01 58.52 -24.14
C GLN A 5 -40.00 57.45 -24.54
N THR A 6 -38.83 57.54 -23.98
CA THR A 6 -37.76 56.54 -24.10
C THR A 6 -38.00 55.42 -23.06
N THR A 7 -38.35 54.23 -23.54
CA THR A 7 -38.43 53.03 -22.74
C THR A 7 -37.06 52.42 -22.53
N HIS A 8 -36.60 52.31 -21.26
CA HIS A 8 -35.40 51.56 -20.87
C HIS A 8 -35.69 50.05 -20.90
N PRO A 9 -34.76 49.21 -21.44
CA PRO A 9 -34.91 47.76 -21.33
C PRO A 9 -34.61 47.29 -19.93
N SER A 10 -35.49 46.43 -19.40
CA SER A 10 -35.40 45.78 -18.08
C SER A 10 -34.14 44.91 -17.99
N ALA A 11 -33.34 45.09 -16.94
CA ALA A 11 -32.19 44.26 -16.61
C ALA A 11 -32.64 42.81 -16.34
N VAL A 12 -32.16 41.88 -17.16
CA VAL A 12 -32.30 40.44 -16.93
C VAL A 12 -31.43 40.08 -15.72
N GLY A 13 -32.06 39.72 -14.60
CA GLY A 13 -31.36 39.34 -13.40
C GLY A 13 -30.55 38.02 -13.61
N TYR A 14 -29.25 38.16 -13.55
CA TYR A 14 -28.33 36.99 -13.49
C TYR A 14 -28.44 36.36 -12.09
N THR A 15 -29.02 35.16 -11.99
CA THR A 15 -29.00 34.33 -10.77
C THR A 15 -27.77 33.40 -10.91
N PRO A 16 -26.73 33.54 -10.06
CA PRO A 16 -25.59 32.61 -10.11
C PRO A 16 -26.04 31.20 -9.78
N PRO A 17 -25.52 30.17 -10.47
CA PRO A 17 -25.82 28.78 -10.12
C PRO A 17 -25.39 28.50 -8.69
N ALA A 18 -26.25 27.77 -7.95
CA ALA A 18 -25.94 27.33 -6.60
C ALA A 18 -24.61 26.55 -6.56
N PRO A 19 -23.77 26.75 -5.53
CA PRO A 19 -22.53 26.01 -5.41
C PRO A 19 -22.83 24.51 -5.38
N GLN A 20 -22.32 23.78 -6.39
CA GLN A 20 -22.38 22.33 -6.41
C GLN A 20 -21.48 21.84 -5.29
N MET A 21 -22.08 21.29 -4.24
CA MET A 21 -21.33 20.54 -3.22
C MET A 21 -20.63 19.38 -3.92
N PRO A 22 -19.31 19.15 -3.64
CA PRO A 22 -18.65 17.99 -4.15
C PRO A 22 -19.41 16.74 -3.70
N PRO A 23 -19.49 15.69 -4.55
CA PRO A 23 -20.17 14.46 -4.19
C PRO A 23 -19.63 13.96 -2.85
N ILE A 24 -20.54 13.70 -1.90
CA ILE A 24 -20.21 13.09 -0.61
C ILE A 24 -19.47 11.80 -0.94
N ALA A 25 -18.19 11.73 -0.58
CA ALA A 25 -17.39 10.52 -0.76
C ALA A 25 -18.16 9.35 -0.15
N GLN A 26 -18.51 8.37 -0.97
CA GLN A 26 -19.18 7.16 -0.47
C GLN A 26 -18.29 6.58 0.62
N PRO A 27 -18.85 6.11 1.76
CA PRO A 27 -18.03 5.53 2.82
C PRO A 27 -17.16 4.44 2.22
N GLN A 28 -15.83 4.58 2.34
CA GLN A 28 -14.87 3.61 1.82
C GLN A 28 -15.24 2.25 2.40
N GLN A 29 -15.63 1.33 1.52
CA GLN A 29 -15.95 -0.02 1.93
C GLN A 29 -14.63 -0.79 2.07
N PHE A 30 -14.33 -1.29 3.27
CA PHE A 30 -13.12 -2.07 3.52
C PHE A 30 -13.35 -3.54 3.23
N ALA A 31 -12.46 -4.15 2.45
CA ALA A 31 -12.42 -5.59 2.27
C ALA A 31 -11.92 -6.29 3.54
N VAL A 32 -10.95 -5.67 4.24
CA VAL A 32 -10.40 -6.19 5.51
C VAL A 32 -10.25 -5.05 6.51
N GLU A 33 -10.67 -5.30 7.75
CA GLU A 33 -10.36 -4.47 8.91
C GLU A 33 -9.85 -5.35 10.05
N THR A 34 -8.82 -4.88 10.74
CA THR A 34 -8.38 -5.50 12.00
C THR A 34 -8.35 -4.46 13.11
N ARG A 35 -8.71 -4.85 14.34
CA ARG A 35 -8.74 -3.97 15.50
C ARG A 35 -7.95 -4.59 16.64
N GLY A 36 -6.77 -4.02 16.92
CA GLY A 36 -5.89 -4.45 18.00
C GLY A 36 -5.46 -5.92 17.91
N VAL A 37 -5.34 -6.46 16.68
CA VAL A 37 -5.04 -7.88 16.48
C VAL A 37 -3.64 -8.19 16.98
N THR A 38 -3.56 -9.14 17.91
CA THR A 38 -2.30 -9.62 18.49
C THR A 38 -2.20 -11.12 18.32
N LYS A 39 -1.01 -11.60 17.93
CA LYS A 39 -0.69 -13.04 17.86
C LYS A 39 0.56 -13.35 18.66
N ARG A 40 0.41 -14.29 19.62
CA ARG A 40 1.52 -14.82 20.41
C ARG A 40 1.66 -16.32 20.18
N TYR A 41 2.90 -16.76 20.05
CA TYR A 41 3.27 -18.17 20.08
C TYR A 41 4.16 -18.40 21.30
N GLY A 42 3.64 -19.08 22.30
CA GLY A 42 4.32 -19.19 23.58
C GLY A 42 4.63 -17.81 24.20
N ARG A 43 5.91 -17.50 24.38
CA ARG A 43 6.37 -16.20 24.93
C ARG A 43 6.59 -15.13 23.86
N GLN A 44 6.67 -15.51 22.59
CA GLN A 44 6.96 -14.59 21.49
C GLN A 44 5.68 -13.94 20.96
N THR A 45 5.62 -12.61 20.94
CA THR A 45 4.59 -11.85 20.23
C THR A 45 5.07 -11.60 18.80
N VAL A 46 4.39 -12.18 17.81
CA VAL A 46 4.75 -12.09 16.39
C VAL A 46 3.99 -10.96 15.70
N VAL A 47 2.75 -10.70 16.12
CA VAL A 47 1.94 -9.56 15.67
C VAL A 47 1.38 -8.89 16.92
N ASN A 48 1.47 -7.56 17.00
CA ASN A 48 1.11 -6.80 18.17
C ASN A 48 0.23 -5.60 17.83
N GLN A 49 -1.00 -5.58 18.36
CA GLN A 49 -1.94 -4.46 18.25
C GLN A 49 -2.16 -3.97 16.78
N LEU A 50 -2.19 -4.91 15.82
CA LEU A 50 -2.30 -4.59 14.40
C LEU A 50 -3.70 -4.04 14.06
N ASN A 51 -3.72 -2.85 13.44
CA ASN A 51 -4.91 -2.17 12.95
C ASN A 51 -4.81 -1.96 11.44
N LEU A 52 -5.21 -2.95 10.65
CA LEU A 52 -5.26 -2.86 9.20
C LEU A 52 -6.63 -2.35 8.74
N ALA A 53 -6.61 -1.56 7.66
CA ALA A 53 -7.78 -1.12 6.93
C ALA A 53 -7.47 -1.23 5.44
N ILE A 54 -7.91 -2.32 4.79
CA ILE A 54 -7.68 -2.59 3.36
C ILE A 54 -8.95 -2.20 2.62
N PRO A 55 -8.93 -1.15 1.79
CA PRO A 55 -10.08 -0.76 0.98
C PRO A 55 -10.47 -1.85 -0.02
N SER A 56 -11.74 -1.89 -0.40
CA SER A 56 -12.20 -2.77 -1.48
C SER A 56 -11.73 -2.25 -2.84
N GLY A 57 -11.28 -3.17 -3.68
CA GLY A 57 -10.68 -2.88 -4.98
C GLY A 57 -9.21 -2.46 -4.87
N GLY A 58 -8.47 -2.60 -5.97
CA GLY A 58 -7.07 -2.24 -6.03
C GLY A 58 -6.09 -3.19 -5.34
N VAL A 59 -4.83 -2.79 -5.32
CA VAL A 59 -3.72 -3.58 -4.77
C VAL A 59 -3.24 -2.96 -3.45
N TYR A 60 -3.30 -3.75 -2.37
CA TYR A 60 -2.72 -3.42 -1.08
C TYR A 60 -1.38 -4.12 -0.91
N GLY A 61 -0.28 -3.37 -0.89
CA GLY A 61 1.05 -3.87 -0.63
C GLY A 61 1.32 -4.01 0.87
N PHE A 62 1.65 -5.21 1.34
CA PHE A 62 2.01 -5.46 2.74
C PHE A 62 3.51 -5.71 2.87
N LEU A 63 4.25 -4.66 3.18
CA LEU A 63 5.70 -4.59 3.13
C LEU A 63 6.32 -4.78 4.52
N GLY A 64 7.44 -5.48 4.58
CA GLY A 64 8.23 -5.63 5.81
C GLY A 64 9.30 -6.70 5.69
N PRO A 65 10.34 -6.66 6.55
CA PRO A 65 11.41 -7.64 6.52
C PRO A 65 10.91 -9.05 6.83
N ASN A 66 11.76 -10.05 6.58
CA ASN A 66 11.48 -11.44 6.94
C ASN A 66 11.28 -11.54 8.46
N GLY A 67 10.24 -12.29 8.88
CA GLY A 67 9.89 -12.41 10.29
C GLY A 67 9.09 -11.23 10.88
N ALA A 68 8.77 -10.20 10.09
CA ALA A 68 7.98 -9.05 10.58
C ALA A 68 6.54 -9.38 10.98
N GLY A 69 6.00 -10.55 10.59
CA GLY A 69 4.64 -10.98 10.89
C GLY A 69 3.69 -11.02 9.69
N LYS A 70 4.18 -10.83 8.45
CA LYS A 70 3.36 -10.78 7.21
C LYS A 70 2.52 -12.05 7.02
N SER A 71 3.16 -13.21 6.86
CA SER A 71 2.46 -14.50 6.66
C SER A 71 1.56 -14.85 7.84
N THR A 72 1.98 -14.54 9.08
CA THR A 72 1.15 -14.74 10.28
C THR A 72 -0.13 -13.89 10.21
N THR A 73 -0.02 -12.65 9.77
CA THR A 73 -1.18 -11.77 9.58
C THR A 73 -2.12 -12.35 8.52
N MET A 74 -1.61 -12.73 7.35
CA MET A 74 -2.43 -13.36 6.30
C MET A 74 -3.10 -14.66 6.77
N LYS A 75 -2.38 -15.50 7.53
CA LYS A 75 -2.98 -16.70 8.14
C LYS A 75 -4.12 -16.37 9.12
N MET A 76 -4.03 -15.25 9.84
CA MET A 76 -5.14 -14.79 10.69
C MET A 76 -6.34 -14.30 9.87
N LEU A 77 -6.12 -13.61 8.74
CA LEU A 77 -7.18 -13.18 7.82
C LEU A 77 -7.91 -14.36 7.16
N LEU A 78 -7.24 -15.50 7.00
CA LEU A 78 -7.82 -16.77 6.51
C LEU A 78 -8.42 -17.63 7.64
N GLY A 79 -8.30 -17.19 8.89
CA GLY A 79 -8.69 -18.02 10.05
C GLY A 79 -7.86 -19.28 10.22
N LEU A 80 -6.71 -19.43 9.53
CA LEU A 80 -5.73 -20.51 9.71
C LEU A 80 -4.96 -20.36 11.04
N ALA A 81 -4.80 -19.11 11.49
CA ALA A 81 -4.24 -18.80 12.81
C ALA A 81 -5.24 -17.96 13.60
N LYS A 82 -5.63 -18.44 14.80
CA LYS A 82 -6.52 -17.68 15.68
C LYS A 82 -5.74 -16.52 16.32
N PRO A 83 -6.23 -15.26 16.25
CA PRO A 83 -5.68 -14.17 17.06
C PRO A 83 -5.68 -14.50 18.54
N THR A 84 -4.67 -14.03 19.28
CA THR A 84 -4.64 -14.12 20.75
C THR A 84 -5.60 -13.09 21.34
N THR A 85 -5.61 -11.87 20.80
CA THR A 85 -6.56 -10.79 21.13
C THR A 85 -6.90 -9.99 19.88
N GLY A 86 -7.95 -9.16 19.95
CA GLY A 86 -8.40 -8.31 18.86
C GLY A 86 -9.40 -8.98 17.93
N GLU A 87 -9.85 -8.25 16.94
CA GLU A 87 -10.90 -8.65 16.01
C GLU A 87 -10.43 -8.55 14.56
N VAL A 88 -10.88 -9.50 13.72
CA VAL A 88 -10.70 -9.50 12.26
C VAL A 88 -12.08 -9.43 11.62
N ARG A 89 -12.27 -8.42 10.79
CA ARG A 89 -13.46 -8.26 9.95
C ARG A 89 -13.07 -8.36 8.49
N VAL A 90 -13.87 -9.08 7.72
CA VAL A 90 -13.74 -9.19 6.28
C VAL A 90 -15.09 -8.91 5.66
N PHE A 91 -15.12 -8.04 4.66
CA PHE A 91 -16.36 -7.54 4.04
C PHE A 91 -17.36 -6.99 5.07
N GLY A 92 -16.85 -6.27 6.09
CA GLY A 92 -17.63 -5.69 7.18
C GLY A 92 -18.16 -6.66 8.24
N ARG A 93 -17.90 -7.99 8.09
CA ARG A 93 -18.41 -9.05 8.97
C ARG A 93 -17.28 -9.65 9.82
N ASP A 94 -17.57 -9.99 11.07
CA ASP A 94 -16.64 -10.71 11.93
C ASP A 94 -16.28 -12.07 11.34
N LEU A 95 -14.98 -12.30 11.09
CA LEU A 95 -14.47 -13.52 10.45
C LEU A 95 -14.77 -14.76 11.29
N ARG A 96 -14.68 -14.66 12.61
CA ARG A 96 -14.86 -15.83 13.49
C ARG A 96 -16.30 -16.33 13.49
N ALA A 97 -17.25 -15.39 13.50
CA ALA A 97 -18.68 -15.70 13.53
C ALA A 97 -19.22 -16.11 12.15
N ASN A 98 -18.59 -15.66 11.05
CA ASN A 98 -19.14 -15.80 9.69
C ASN A 98 -18.19 -16.52 8.72
N ARG A 99 -17.36 -17.48 9.23
CA ARG A 99 -16.33 -18.16 8.41
C ARG A 99 -16.90 -18.84 7.16
N ALA A 100 -18.02 -19.51 7.28
CA ALA A 100 -18.64 -20.27 6.19
C ALA A 100 -19.05 -19.38 5.00
N ASP A 101 -19.45 -18.14 5.27
CA ASP A 101 -19.87 -17.18 4.25
C ASP A 101 -18.69 -16.35 3.69
N ILE A 102 -17.66 -16.14 4.50
CA ILE A 102 -16.53 -15.28 4.13
C ILE A 102 -15.46 -16.04 3.36
N LEU A 103 -15.04 -17.21 3.85
CA LEU A 103 -13.87 -17.92 3.29
C LEU A 103 -14.04 -18.33 1.83
N PRO A 104 -15.20 -18.73 1.33
CA PRO A 104 -15.39 -19.03 -0.10
C PRO A 104 -15.15 -17.83 -1.02
N ARG A 105 -15.23 -16.60 -0.50
CA ARG A 105 -15.01 -15.34 -1.23
C ARG A 105 -13.54 -14.88 -1.18
N ILE A 106 -12.67 -15.67 -0.55
CA ILE A 106 -11.24 -15.34 -0.41
C ILE A 106 -10.42 -16.40 -1.16
N GLY A 107 -9.65 -15.97 -2.14
CA GLY A 107 -8.57 -16.77 -2.74
C GLY A 107 -7.26 -16.53 -1.99
N SER A 108 -6.40 -17.54 -1.91
CA SER A 108 -5.12 -17.36 -1.23
C SER A 108 -4.00 -18.22 -1.78
N LEU A 109 -2.80 -17.66 -1.77
CA LEU A 109 -1.54 -18.35 -2.03
C LEU A 109 -0.58 -18.01 -0.89
N ILE A 110 -0.47 -18.90 0.09
CA ILE A 110 0.36 -18.73 1.30
C ILE A 110 1.46 -19.80 1.31
N GLU A 111 2.71 -19.39 1.58
CA GLU A 111 3.88 -20.27 1.66
C GLU A 111 4.20 -21.04 0.36
N GLY A 112 3.69 -20.58 -0.77
CA GLY A 112 3.92 -21.16 -2.09
C GLY A 112 2.83 -22.10 -2.59
N PRO A 113 2.87 -22.43 -3.89
CA PRO A 113 1.82 -23.19 -4.55
C PRO A 113 1.88 -24.69 -4.18
N ALA A 114 0.80 -25.21 -3.62
CA ALA A 114 0.61 -26.63 -3.33
C ALA A 114 -0.19 -27.28 -4.46
N PHE A 115 0.43 -28.20 -5.20
CA PHE A 115 -0.18 -28.93 -6.32
C PHE A 115 0.38 -30.35 -6.41
N TYR A 116 -0.29 -31.20 -7.16
CA TYR A 116 0.17 -32.56 -7.46
C TYR A 116 1.14 -32.55 -8.65
N PRO A 117 2.45 -32.77 -8.44
CA PRO A 117 3.45 -32.59 -9.49
C PRO A 117 3.31 -33.54 -10.69
N HIS A 118 2.70 -34.72 -10.46
CA HIS A 118 2.48 -35.76 -11.50
C HIS A 118 1.23 -35.50 -12.35
N LEU A 119 0.33 -34.65 -11.92
CA LEU A 119 -0.85 -34.22 -12.67
C LEU A 119 -0.55 -33.04 -13.59
N THR A 120 -1.39 -32.82 -14.59
CA THR A 120 -1.31 -31.65 -15.47
C THR A 120 -1.81 -30.39 -14.75
N GLY A 121 -1.54 -29.19 -15.31
CA GLY A 121 -2.09 -27.94 -14.79
C GLY A 121 -3.62 -27.97 -14.73
N ALA A 122 -4.26 -28.37 -15.82
CA ALA A 122 -5.72 -28.50 -15.87
C ALA A 122 -6.27 -29.52 -14.86
N GLN A 123 -5.59 -30.65 -14.65
CA GLN A 123 -6.02 -31.66 -13.67
C GLN A 123 -5.92 -31.13 -12.24
N ASN A 124 -4.86 -30.39 -11.90
CA ASN A 124 -4.72 -29.75 -10.60
C ASN A 124 -5.87 -28.77 -10.34
N LEU A 125 -6.21 -27.94 -11.33
CA LEU A 125 -7.33 -27.00 -11.22
C LEU A 125 -8.68 -27.69 -11.08
N ARG A 126 -8.91 -28.79 -11.82
CA ARG A 126 -10.15 -29.59 -11.71
C ARG A 126 -10.36 -30.14 -10.31
N ILE A 127 -9.30 -30.63 -9.63
CA ILE A 127 -9.40 -31.12 -8.25
C ILE A 127 -9.90 -30.00 -7.32
N VAL A 128 -9.36 -28.78 -7.48
CA VAL A 128 -9.79 -27.63 -6.66
C VAL A 128 -11.22 -27.21 -7.00
N ALA A 129 -11.57 -27.16 -8.30
CA ALA A 129 -12.91 -26.85 -8.76
C ALA A 129 -13.95 -27.84 -8.22
N ASP A 130 -13.66 -29.15 -8.31
CA ASP A 130 -14.54 -30.20 -7.79
C ASP A 130 -14.70 -30.10 -6.26
N TYR A 131 -13.59 -29.83 -5.51
CA TYR A 131 -13.63 -29.65 -4.07
C TYR A 131 -14.46 -28.44 -3.63
N LEU A 132 -14.39 -27.33 -4.39
CA LEU A 132 -15.14 -26.11 -4.12
C LEU A 132 -16.53 -26.09 -4.79
N SER A 133 -16.90 -27.16 -5.50
CA SER A 133 -18.14 -27.25 -6.27
C SER A 133 -18.31 -26.12 -7.30
N CYS A 134 -17.19 -25.70 -7.93
CA CYS A 134 -17.18 -24.70 -8.97
C CYS A 134 -17.59 -25.32 -10.32
N ASP A 135 -18.07 -24.47 -11.24
CA ASP A 135 -18.35 -24.90 -12.61
C ASP A 135 -17.08 -25.36 -13.34
N LYS A 136 -17.19 -26.38 -14.20
CA LYS A 136 -16.03 -26.89 -14.95
C LYS A 136 -15.43 -25.87 -15.91
N SER A 137 -16.24 -24.93 -16.40
CA SER A 137 -15.80 -23.82 -17.24
C SER A 137 -14.84 -22.87 -16.52
N SER A 138 -14.87 -22.83 -15.18
CA SER A 138 -13.95 -22.00 -14.38
C SER A 138 -12.48 -22.40 -14.57
N VAL A 139 -12.21 -23.68 -14.90
CA VAL A 139 -10.84 -24.17 -15.13
C VAL A 139 -10.22 -23.51 -16.37
N ASP A 140 -10.94 -23.48 -17.47
CA ASP A 140 -10.45 -22.87 -18.72
C ASP A 140 -10.33 -21.35 -18.57
N ALA A 141 -11.30 -20.74 -17.89
CA ALA A 141 -11.27 -19.30 -17.61
C ALA A 141 -10.05 -18.87 -16.77
N VAL A 142 -9.71 -19.60 -15.69
CA VAL A 142 -8.54 -19.22 -14.88
C VAL A 142 -7.22 -19.56 -15.58
N LEU A 143 -7.17 -20.61 -16.42
CA LEU A 143 -5.99 -20.91 -17.25
C LEU A 143 -5.69 -19.76 -18.22
N ASP A 144 -6.73 -19.22 -18.84
CA ASP A 144 -6.62 -18.05 -19.72
C ASP A 144 -6.13 -16.82 -18.97
N ILE A 145 -6.76 -16.51 -17.82
CA ILE A 145 -6.39 -15.37 -16.96
C ILE A 145 -4.90 -15.39 -16.60
N VAL A 146 -4.36 -16.58 -16.22
CA VAL A 146 -2.96 -16.67 -15.80
C VAL A 146 -2.01 -17.01 -16.95
N GLY A 147 -2.47 -17.06 -18.20
CA GLY A 147 -1.66 -17.34 -19.38
C GLY A 147 -1.04 -18.75 -19.38
N LEU A 148 -1.78 -19.76 -18.95
CA LEU A 148 -1.33 -21.17 -18.91
C LEU A 148 -2.14 -22.09 -19.84
N THR A 149 -2.99 -21.57 -20.73
CA THR A 149 -3.83 -22.34 -21.63
C THR A 149 -3.02 -23.32 -22.48
N ASP A 150 -1.94 -22.86 -23.13
CA ASP A 150 -1.07 -23.70 -23.97
C ASP A 150 -0.30 -24.76 -23.18
N ALA A 151 -0.12 -24.53 -21.89
CA ALA A 151 0.60 -25.43 -20.99
C ALA A 151 -0.34 -26.31 -20.14
N ALA A 152 -1.66 -26.16 -20.28
CA ALA A 152 -2.67 -26.83 -19.45
C ALA A 152 -2.51 -28.35 -19.41
N GLY A 153 -2.07 -28.98 -20.54
CA GLY A 153 -1.83 -30.41 -20.68
C GLY A 153 -0.46 -30.90 -20.20
N LYS A 154 0.50 -30.00 -19.88
CA LYS A 154 1.80 -30.38 -19.35
C LYS A 154 1.70 -30.74 -17.87
N ARG A 155 2.50 -31.73 -17.41
CA ARG A 155 2.56 -32.06 -15.97
C ARG A 155 3.16 -30.91 -15.18
N ALA A 156 2.59 -30.60 -14.01
CA ALA A 156 3.02 -29.47 -13.17
C ALA A 156 4.48 -29.56 -12.73
N ARG A 157 5.10 -30.76 -12.63
CA ARG A 157 6.54 -30.94 -12.39
C ARG A 157 7.43 -30.33 -13.48
N GLN A 158 6.91 -30.20 -14.70
CA GLN A 158 7.63 -29.66 -15.87
C GLN A 158 7.46 -28.14 -16.01
N TYR A 159 6.67 -27.52 -15.15
CA TYR A 159 6.47 -26.08 -15.14
C TYR A 159 7.72 -25.38 -14.62
N SER A 160 8.06 -24.22 -15.21
CA SER A 160 9.02 -23.30 -14.63
C SER A 160 8.52 -22.78 -13.28
N LEU A 161 9.35 -22.12 -12.51
CA LEU A 161 8.93 -21.54 -11.21
C LEU A 161 7.80 -20.52 -11.42
N GLY A 162 7.93 -19.63 -12.41
CA GLY A 162 6.86 -18.67 -12.75
C GLY A 162 5.55 -19.34 -13.19
N MET A 163 5.62 -20.41 -13.98
CA MET A 163 4.42 -21.21 -14.33
C MET A 163 3.78 -21.86 -13.09
N LYS A 164 4.59 -22.37 -12.16
CA LYS A 164 4.09 -22.94 -10.89
C LYS A 164 3.39 -21.88 -10.05
N GLN A 165 3.96 -20.70 -10.00
CA GLN A 165 3.39 -19.56 -9.27
C GLN A 165 2.06 -19.13 -9.89
N ARG A 166 2.00 -19.02 -11.22
CA ARG A 166 0.76 -18.72 -11.95
C ARG A 166 -0.31 -19.82 -11.76
N LEU A 167 0.09 -21.09 -11.70
CA LEU A 167 -0.84 -22.18 -11.35
C LEU A 167 -1.39 -22.01 -9.93
N GLY A 168 -0.56 -21.64 -8.96
CA GLY A 168 -1.01 -21.38 -7.59
C GLY A 168 -2.01 -20.21 -7.51
N ILE A 169 -1.76 -19.14 -8.28
CA ILE A 169 -2.71 -18.01 -8.40
C ILE A 169 -4.00 -18.47 -9.07
N ALA A 170 -3.93 -19.30 -10.14
CA ALA A 170 -5.12 -19.86 -10.79
C ALA A 170 -5.97 -20.70 -9.84
N MET A 171 -5.32 -21.51 -8.98
CA MET A 171 -6.03 -22.29 -7.94
C MET A 171 -6.73 -21.37 -6.92
N ALA A 172 -6.12 -20.24 -6.58
CA ALA A 172 -6.72 -19.25 -5.70
C ALA A 172 -7.88 -18.48 -6.35
N LEU A 173 -7.91 -18.37 -7.68
CA LEU A 173 -8.93 -17.65 -8.44
C LEU A 173 -10.15 -18.53 -8.82
N ILE A 174 -10.06 -19.85 -8.67
CA ILE A 174 -11.05 -20.80 -9.23
C ILE A 174 -12.48 -20.57 -8.73
N SER A 175 -12.64 -20.07 -7.50
CA SER A 175 -13.94 -19.77 -6.90
C SER A 175 -14.50 -18.39 -7.25
N GLY A 176 -13.79 -17.58 -8.05
CA GLY A 176 -14.17 -16.20 -8.32
C GLY A 176 -14.12 -15.30 -7.08
N PRO A 177 -12.98 -15.23 -6.36
CA PRO A 177 -12.91 -14.52 -5.09
C PRO A 177 -13.04 -13.00 -5.25
N GLU A 178 -13.52 -12.32 -4.21
CA GLU A 178 -13.55 -10.86 -4.10
C GLU A 178 -12.28 -10.30 -3.43
N LEU A 179 -11.58 -11.15 -2.66
CA LEU A 179 -10.32 -10.84 -2.00
C LEU A 179 -9.29 -11.92 -2.32
N LEU A 180 -8.10 -11.51 -2.76
CA LEU A 180 -6.98 -12.39 -3.04
C LEU A 180 -5.81 -12.06 -2.12
N LEU A 181 -5.33 -13.05 -1.37
CA LEU A 181 -4.18 -12.92 -0.45
C LEU A 181 -2.98 -13.67 -1.04
N LEU A 182 -1.92 -12.94 -1.39
CA LEU A 182 -0.71 -13.48 -2.01
C LEU A 182 0.51 -13.23 -1.12
N ASP A 183 1.08 -14.30 -0.57
CA ASP A 183 2.26 -14.21 0.29
C ASP A 183 3.54 -14.41 -0.53
N GLU A 184 4.29 -13.33 -0.74
CA GLU A 184 5.55 -13.26 -1.50
C GLU A 184 5.46 -13.95 -2.89
N PRO A 185 4.48 -13.60 -3.74
CA PRO A 185 4.21 -14.33 -5.00
C PRO A 185 5.32 -14.25 -6.03
N THR A 186 6.25 -13.30 -5.89
CA THR A 186 7.38 -13.05 -6.81
C THR A 186 8.68 -13.66 -6.32
N ASN A 187 8.68 -14.25 -5.11
CA ASN A 187 9.92 -14.74 -4.49
C ASN A 187 10.59 -15.84 -5.31
N GLY A 188 11.88 -15.66 -5.60
CA GLY A 188 12.71 -16.63 -6.33
C GLY A 188 12.51 -16.63 -7.85
N LEU A 189 11.67 -15.74 -8.40
CA LEU A 189 11.49 -15.57 -9.84
C LEU A 189 12.64 -14.76 -10.44
N ASP A 190 12.90 -14.98 -11.72
CA ASP A 190 13.73 -14.09 -12.52
C ASP A 190 12.99 -12.76 -12.82
N PRO A 191 13.69 -11.72 -13.27
CA PRO A 191 13.08 -10.40 -13.51
C PRO A 191 11.89 -10.43 -14.48
N ALA A 192 11.90 -11.31 -15.47
CA ALA A 192 10.79 -11.46 -16.41
C ALA A 192 9.57 -12.06 -15.71
N GLY A 193 9.75 -13.12 -14.92
CA GLY A 193 8.69 -13.73 -14.13
C GLY A 193 8.10 -12.80 -13.09
N VAL A 194 8.94 -11.96 -12.43
CA VAL A 194 8.47 -10.90 -11.51
C VAL A 194 7.54 -9.93 -12.26
N ALA A 195 7.95 -9.46 -13.45
CA ALA A 195 7.14 -8.54 -14.25
C ALA A 195 5.80 -9.18 -14.68
N GLU A 196 5.80 -10.46 -15.08
CA GLU A 196 4.58 -11.18 -15.45
C GLU A 196 3.60 -11.30 -14.28
N ILE A 197 4.07 -11.73 -13.10
CA ILE A 197 3.20 -11.86 -11.89
C ILE A 197 2.67 -10.49 -11.46
N ARG A 198 3.51 -9.45 -11.47
CA ARG A 198 3.08 -8.10 -11.15
C ARG A 198 1.97 -7.60 -12.08
N ASN A 199 2.15 -7.76 -13.39
CA ASN A 199 1.14 -7.36 -14.37
C ASN A 199 -0.18 -8.12 -14.18
N LEU A 200 -0.10 -9.42 -13.88
CA LEU A 200 -1.27 -10.24 -13.54
C LEU A 200 -1.98 -9.69 -12.29
N ILE A 201 -1.26 -9.35 -11.21
CA ILE A 201 -1.85 -8.80 -9.99
C ILE A 201 -2.57 -7.48 -10.27
N VAL A 202 -1.93 -6.58 -11.02
CA VAL A 202 -2.52 -5.29 -11.41
C VAL A 202 -3.78 -5.49 -12.24
N GLN A 203 -3.75 -6.39 -13.24
CA GLN A 203 -4.90 -6.73 -14.06
C GLN A 203 -6.05 -7.32 -13.24
N LEU A 204 -5.79 -8.22 -12.31
CA LEU A 204 -6.82 -8.80 -11.43
C LEU A 204 -7.50 -7.73 -10.59
N ALA A 205 -6.73 -6.76 -10.08
CA ALA A 205 -7.27 -5.70 -9.26
C ALA A 205 -8.07 -4.66 -10.07
N HIS A 206 -7.49 -4.11 -11.13
CA HIS A 206 -8.09 -2.96 -11.83
C HIS A 206 -9.09 -3.36 -12.91
N ASP A 207 -8.84 -4.46 -13.65
CA ASP A 207 -9.73 -4.85 -14.75
C ASP A 207 -10.86 -5.77 -14.26
N ARG A 208 -10.62 -6.53 -13.17
CA ARG A 208 -11.62 -7.48 -12.63
C ARG A 208 -12.20 -7.07 -11.29
N GLY A 209 -11.75 -5.98 -10.70
CA GLY A 209 -12.27 -5.44 -9.45
C GLY A 209 -11.97 -6.29 -8.21
N ILE A 210 -11.01 -7.22 -8.28
CA ILE A 210 -10.62 -8.05 -7.14
C ILE A 210 -9.75 -7.22 -6.19
N THR A 211 -10.05 -7.26 -4.90
CA THR A 211 -9.13 -6.69 -3.91
C THR A 211 -7.94 -7.62 -3.75
N VAL A 212 -6.71 -7.15 -4.00
CA VAL A 212 -5.52 -7.98 -3.87
C VAL A 212 -4.65 -7.46 -2.73
N MET A 213 -4.40 -8.29 -1.73
CA MET A 213 -3.36 -8.05 -0.73
C MET A 213 -2.14 -8.88 -1.09
N VAL A 214 -1.02 -8.22 -1.37
CA VAL A 214 0.25 -8.87 -1.72
C VAL A 214 1.32 -8.54 -0.69
N SER A 215 1.99 -9.55 -0.13
CA SER A 215 3.15 -9.32 0.72
C SER A 215 4.44 -9.31 -0.10
N SER A 216 5.38 -8.47 0.28
CA SER A 216 6.76 -8.50 -0.21
C SER A 216 7.72 -7.97 0.87
N HIS A 217 8.97 -8.34 0.76
CA HIS A 217 10.07 -7.72 1.51
C HIS A 217 10.84 -6.69 0.65
N LEU A 218 10.50 -6.59 -0.64
CA LEU A 218 11.12 -5.67 -1.61
C LEU A 218 10.19 -4.50 -1.90
N LEU A 219 10.62 -3.32 -1.54
CA LEU A 219 9.86 -2.09 -1.78
C LEU A 219 9.65 -1.83 -3.28
N SER A 220 10.70 -2.06 -4.09
CA SER A 220 10.68 -1.84 -5.54
C SER A 220 9.60 -2.65 -6.29
N GLU A 221 9.20 -3.81 -5.76
CA GLU A 221 8.08 -4.59 -6.31
C GLU A 221 6.74 -3.94 -5.98
N ILE A 222 6.58 -3.51 -4.71
CA ILE A 222 5.35 -2.90 -4.22
C ILE A 222 5.10 -1.55 -4.91
N GLU A 223 6.15 -0.75 -5.14
CA GLU A 223 6.06 0.53 -5.85
C GLU A 223 5.42 0.45 -7.23
N GLN A 224 5.59 -0.68 -7.89
CA GLN A 224 5.16 -0.86 -9.27
C GLN A 224 3.75 -1.46 -9.40
N MET A 225 3.10 -1.84 -8.29
CA MET A 225 1.79 -2.50 -8.33
C MET A 225 0.79 -2.02 -7.28
N ALA A 226 1.24 -1.45 -6.15
CA ALA A 226 0.36 -1.16 -5.03
C ALA A 226 -0.21 0.26 -5.08
N ASP A 227 -1.51 0.39 -4.83
CA ASP A 227 -2.20 1.68 -4.65
C ASP A 227 -2.02 2.18 -3.21
N ILE A 228 -2.11 1.27 -2.26
CA ILE A 228 -1.98 1.52 -0.83
C ILE A 228 -0.97 0.54 -0.24
N VAL A 229 -0.19 1.00 0.72
CA VAL A 229 0.79 0.16 1.39
C VAL A 229 0.60 0.15 2.91
N GLY A 230 0.84 -1.01 3.49
CA GLY A 230 1.03 -1.19 4.93
C GLY A 230 2.44 -1.67 5.20
N ILE A 231 3.20 -0.96 6.04
CA ILE A 231 4.55 -1.34 6.43
C ILE A 231 4.50 -1.95 7.83
N ILE A 232 4.94 -3.20 7.95
CA ILE A 232 5.01 -3.90 9.22
C ILE A 232 6.47 -4.18 9.63
N GLN A 233 6.78 -3.94 10.90
CA GLN A 233 8.08 -4.22 11.49
C GLN A 233 7.90 -4.79 12.90
N SER A 234 8.58 -5.90 13.19
CA SER A 234 8.53 -6.54 14.52
C SER A 234 7.10 -6.70 15.07
N GLY A 235 6.17 -7.06 14.18
CA GLY A 235 4.76 -7.25 14.50
C GLY A 235 3.90 -5.99 14.61
N HIS A 236 4.47 -4.80 14.41
CA HIS A 236 3.74 -3.52 14.50
C HIS A 236 3.57 -2.88 13.13
N LEU A 237 2.39 -2.35 12.86
CA LEU A 237 2.15 -1.51 11.68
C LEU A 237 2.82 -0.15 11.90
N ARG A 238 3.74 0.21 11.02
CA ARG A 238 4.51 1.46 11.08
C ARG A 238 3.91 2.54 10.20
N TYR A 239 3.33 2.14 9.09
CA TYR A 239 2.68 3.01 8.13
C TYR A 239 1.51 2.30 7.49
N GLN A 240 0.47 3.02 7.16
CA GLN A 240 -0.62 2.59 6.29
C GLN A 240 -1.18 3.79 5.57
N GLY A 241 -1.18 3.74 4.26
CA GLY A 241 -1.68 4.82 3.42
C GLY A 241 -1.26 4.68 1.96
N PRO A 242 -1.60 5.67 1.12
CA PRO A 242 -1.16 5.68 -0.27
C PRO A 242 0.37 5.73 -0.35
N LEU A 243 0.93 5.08 -1.37
CA LEU A 243 2.37 5.06 -1.60
C LEU A 243 2.96 6.48 -1.77
N SER A 244 2.16 7.39 -2.35
CA SER A 244 2.53 8.80 -2.48
C SER A 244 2.76 9.52 -1.14
N GLY A 245 2.14 9.05 -0.05
CA GLY A 245 2.32 9.59 1.29
C GLY A 245 3.66 9.20 1.93
N LEU A 246 4.34 8.18 1.40
CA LEU A 246 5.72 7.82 1.78
C LEU A 246 6.77 8.65 1.03
N ARG A 247 6.39 9.23 -0.11
CA ARG A 247 7.28 10.09 -0.86
C ARG A 247 7.47 11.38 -0.08
N ASP A 248 8.70 11.62 0.36
CA ASP A 248 9.10 12.91 0.92
C ASP A 248 8.78 14.01 -0.12
N GLN A 249 8.16 15.10 0.33
CA GLN A 249 7.94 16.27 -0.53
C GLN A 249 9.28 16.86 -1.02
N GLY A 250 10.37 16.38 -0.47
CA GLY A 250 11.73 16.82 -0.73
C GLY A 250 12.13 18.02 0.11
N GLN A 251 13.41 18.30 0.09
CA GLN A 251 14.02 19.49 0.68
C GLN A 251 14.77 20.21 -0.43
N LEU A 252 14.59 21.52 -0.54
CA LEU A 252 15.41 22.33 -1.41
C LEU A 252 16.78 22.51 -0.74
N VAL A 253 17.81 21.96 -1.36
CA VAL A 253 19.19 22.08 -0.85
C VAL A 253 19.98 23.00 -1.77
N MET A 254 20.60 24.01 -1.20
CA MET A 254 21.42 24.99 -1.91
C MET A 254 22.82 24.99 -1.34
N LYS A 255 23.83 24.69 -2.16
CA LYS A 255 25.23 24.83 -1.79
C LYS A 255 25.70 26.23 -2.13
N VAL A 256 26.02 27.04 -1.11
CA VAL A 256 26.26 28.49 -1.25
C VAL A 256 27.46 28.95 -0.44
N SER A 257 28.01 30.09 -0.87
CA SER A 257 29.12 30.75 -0.13
C SER A 257 29.07 32.26 -0.32
N PRO A 258 29.11 33.07 0.79
CA PRO A 258 29.12 32.68 2.20
C PRO A 258 27.70 32.27 2.71
N VAL A 259 27.63 31.25 3.57
CA VAL A 259 26.36 30.70 4.08
C VAL A 259 25.57 31.70 4.92
N ASN A 260 26.26 32.41 5.85
CA ASN A 260 25.59 33.34 6.74
C ASN A 260 24.89 34.51 6.00
N ALA A 261 25.50 35.03 4.93
CA ALA A 261 24.87 36.04 4.10
C ALA A 261 23.62 35.45 3.36
N ALA A 262 23.73 34.22 2.86
CA ALA A 262 22.61 33.56 2.18
C ALA A 262 21.43 33.35 3.15
N VAL A 263 21.66 32.88 4.37
CA VAL A 263 20.62 32.71 5.39
C VAL A 263 19.88 34.03 5.62
N ALA A 264 20.60 35.14 5.87
CA ALA A 264 19.98 36.45 6.12
C ALA A 264 19.09 36.92 4.95
N HIS A 265 19.53 36.70 3.71
CA HIS A 265 18.74 37.07 2.52
C HIS A 265 17.50 36.17 2.31
N LEU A 266 17.58 34.88 2.64
CA LEU A 266 16.44 33.96 2.56
C LEU A 266 15.42 34.22 3.69
N GLU A 267 15.88 34.55 4.90
CA GLU A 267 15.01 34.96 6.01
C GLU A 267 14.25 36.28 5.67
N ALA A 268 14.92 37.22 4.99
CA ALA A 268 14.27 38.45 4.51
C ALA A 268 13.20 38.21 3.42
N LEU A 269 13.15 37.00 2.79
CA LEU A 269 12.07 36.54 1.94
C LEU A 269 10.97 35.80 2.72
N GLY A 270 11.06 35.74 4.06
CA GLY A 270 10.12 35.02 4.91
C GLY A 270 10.34 33.49 4.94
N LEU A 271 11.46 33.01 4.37
CA LEU A 271 11.83 31.59 4.39
C LEU A 271 12.51 31.25 5.71
N ARG A 272 12.53 29.95 6.06
CA ARG A 272 13.19 29.44 7.27
C ARG A 272 14.31 28.48 6.88
N PRO A 273 15.49 29.02 6.48
CA PRO A 273 16.62 28.19 6.10
C PRO A 273 17.25 27.51 7.31
N GLN A 274 17.64 26.25 7.15
CA GLN A 274 18.52 25.54 8.08
C GLN A 274 19.90 25.42 7.43
N SER A 275 20.96 25.75 8.15
CA SER A 275 22.33 25.62 7.64
C SER A 275 22.98 24.34 8.13
N ALA A 276 23.60 23.59 7.21
CA ALA A 276 24.37 22.38 7.47
C ALA A 276 25.69 22.46 6.69
N GLY A 277 26.76 22.94 7.37
CA GLY A 277 28.05 23.18 6.73
C GLY A 277 27.99 24.27 5.66
N ASP A 278 28.26 23.92 4.39
CA ASP A 278 28.18 24.79 3.22
C ASP A 278 26.82 24.66 2.46
N GLU A 279 25.88 23.91 3.02
CA GLU A 279 24.54 23.73 2.47
C GLU A 279 23.50 24.51 3.29
N ILE A 280 22.48 25.02 2.57
CA ILE A 280 21.24 25.55 3.13
C ILE A 280 20.12 24.60 2.74
N ILE A 281 19.33 24.21 3.74
CA ILE A 281 18.19 23.31 3.58
C ILE A 281 16.91 24.10 3.83
N LEU A 282 16.00 24.04 2.89
CA LEU A 282 14.67 24.65 2.94
C LEU A 282 13.60 23.59 2.72
N PRO A 283 12.36 23.77 3.22
CA PRO A 283 11.24 22.96 2.78
C PRO A 283 11.05 23.10 1.26
N PRO A 284 10.32 22.19 0.61
CA PRO A 284 10.05 22.29 -0.82
C PRO A 284 9.35 23.62 -1.12
N LEU A 285 9.85 24.32 -2.13
CA LEU A 285 9.32 25.59 -2.60
C LEU A 285 8.78 25.43 -4.03
N ARG A 286 7.86 26.32 -4.42
CA ARG A 286 7.42 26.42 -5.82
C ARG A 286 8.54 27.01 -6.67
N ASP A 287 8.55 26.67 -7.96
CA ASP A 287 9.62 27.04 -8.88
C ASP A 287 9.80 28.56 -8.99
N ASP A 288 8.72 29.34 -8.90
CA ASP A 288 8.76 30.81 -8.89
C ASP A 288 9.51 31.36 -7.67
N LEU A 289 9.28 30.81 -6.47
CA LEU A 289 9.99 31.17 -5.25
C LEU A 289 11.45 30.72 -5.26
N ILE A 290 11.74 29.58 -5.87
CA ILE A 290 13.14 29.12 -6.07
C ILE A 290 13.88 30.12 -6.96
N ALA A 291 13.27 30.53 -8.07
CA ALA A 291 13.86 31.50 -8.98
C ALA A 291 14.10 32.87 -8.31
N GLU A 292 13.15 33.37 -7.50
CA GLU A 292 13.27 34.60 -6.74
C GLU A 292 14.40 34.51 -5.69
N ALA A 293 14.46 33.41 -4.95
CA ALA A 293 15.52 33.18 -3.95
C ALA A 293 16.90 33.15 -4.60
N VAL A 294 17.05 32.45 -5.73
CA VAL A 294 18.30 32.38 -6.48
C VAL A 294 18.69 33.77 -6.99
N ALA A 295 17.77 34.51 -7.63
CA ALA A 295 18.05 35.86 -8.15
C ALA A 295 18.51 36.82 -7.03
N ARG A 296 17.86 36.78 -5.86
CA ARG A 296 18.20 37.59 -4.70
C ARG A 296 19.59 37.27 -4.13
N LEU A 297 19.91 35.97 -4.02
CA LEU A 297 21.22 35.55 -3.54
C LEU A 297 22.34 35.96 -4.50
N VAL A 298 22.14 35.77 -5.81
CA VAL A 298 23.11 36.20 -6.82
C VAL A 298 23.28 37.72 -6.81
N GLY A 299 22.19 38.50 -6.74
CA GLY A 299 22.23 39.97 -6.60
C GLY A 299 22.91 40.46 -5.34
N ALA A 300 22.94 39.67 -4.29
CA ALA A 300 23.66 39.94 -3.05
C ALA A 300 25.14 39.50 -3.04
N GLY A 301 25.65 38.98 -4.17
CA GLY A 301 27.03 38.51 -4.30
C GLY A 301 27.28 37.12 -3.69
N VAL A 302 26.26 36.39 -3.33
CA VAL A 302 26.38 35.00 -2.84
C VAL A 302 26.64 34.07 -4.02
N ARG A 303 27.69 33.29 -3.94
CA ARG A 303 28.00 32.27 -4.94
C ARG A 303 27.16 31.02 -4.71
N ILE A 304 26.43 30.56 -5.73
CA ILE A 304 25.61 29.35 -5.70
C ILE A 304 26.32 28.29 -6.51
N ALA A 305 26.75 27.21 -5.87
CA ALA A 305 27.43 26.09 -6.54
C ALA A 305 26.42 25.02 -7.01
N ARG A 306 25.30 24.84 -6.27
CA ARG A 306 24.27 23.85 -6.60
C ARG A 306 22.93 24.27 -6.01
N VAL A 307 21.86 23.97 -6.72
CA VAL A 307 20.47 24.03 -6.24
C VAL A 307 19.83 22.72 -6.66
N GLU A 308 19.34 21.96 -5.73
CA GLU A 308 18.68 20.68 -6.00
C GLU A 308 17.49 20.46 -5.07
N LEU A 309 16.45 19.83 -5.60
CA LEU A 309 15.37 19.29 -4.79
C LEU A 309 15.79 17.87 -4.36
N ARG A 310 16.35 17.74 -3.15
CA ARG A 310 16.76 16.47 -2.57
C ARG A 310 15.52 15.80 -2.03
N ARG A 311 15.08 14.74 -2.66
CA ARG A 311 13.98 13.89 -2.19
C ARG A 311 14.58 12.64 -1.57
N LYS A 312 14.10 12.25 -0.40
CA LYS A 312 14.39 10.92 0.11
C LYS A 312 13.81 9.90 -0.86
N SER A 313 14.57 8.89 -1.18
CA SER A 313 14.04 7.74 -1.90
C SER A 313 13.01 7.03 -1.04
N LEU A 314 12.09 6.31 -1.66
CA LEU A 314 11.15 5.48 -0.90
C LEU A 314 11.89 4.40 -0.08
N GLU A 315 13.06 3.95 -0.55
CA GLU A 315 13.94 3.04 0.19
C GLU A 315 14.48 3.67 1.48
N GLU A 316 14.93 4.93 1.42
CA GLU A 316 15.38 5.66 2.63
C GLU A 316 14.21 5.87 3.61
N ALA A 317 13.03 6.26 3.13
CA ALA A 317 11.84 6.40 3.96
C ALA A 317 11.42 5.06 4.59
N PHE A 318 11.51 3.96 3.84
CA PHE A 318 11.24 2.62 4.33
C PHE A 318 12.28 2.18 5.39
N LEU A 319 13.56 2.43 5.16
CA LEU A 319 14.63 2.10 6.11
C LEU A 319 14.44 2.87 7.41
N GLU A 320 14.16 4.18 7.36
CA GLU A 320 13.88 4.97 8.57
C GLU A 320 12.70 4.40 9.38
N LEU A 321 11.63 3.98 8.71
CA LEU A 321 10.47 3.36 9.37
C LEU A 321 10.78 1.97 9.95
N THR A 322 11.77 1.26 9.35
CA THR A 322 12.12 -0.10 9.76
C THR A 322 13.37 -0.20 10.63
N GLU A 323 14.22 0.81 10.72
CA GLU A 323 15.40 0.86 11.59
C GLU A 323 15.13 1.51 12.95
N THR A 324 14.11 2.39 13.04
CA THR A 324 13.80 3.07 14.31
C THR A 324 13.24 2.07 15.33
N PRO A 325 13.90 1.86 16.51
CA PRO A 325 13.38 0.98 17.55
C PRO A 325 12.02 1.44 18.04
N VAL A 326 11.11 0.48 18.30
CA VAL A 326 9.82 0.78 18.94
C VAL A 326 10.08 1.27 20.35
N VAL A 327 10.05 2.58 20.57
CA VAL A 327 10.03 3.14 21.93
C VAL A 327 8.65 2.85 22.51
N MET A 328 8.57 1.77 23.30
CA MET A 328 7.35 1.48 24.08
C MET A 328 7.17 2.60 25.09
N PRO A 329 5.98 3.21 25.22
CA PRO A 329 5.69 4.04 26.37
C PRO A 329 5.81 3.15 27.62
N THR A 330 6.77 3.47 28.46
CA THR A 330 6.93 2.83 29.77
C THR A 330 5.64 3.06 30.56
N SER A 331 4.91 2.00 30.85
CA SER A 331 3.77 2.05 31.77
C SER A 331 4.23 2.68 33.09
N PRO A 332 3.49 3.66 33.65
CA PRO A 332 3.85 4.23 34.93
C PRO A 332 3.90 3.10 35.98
N GLN A 333 5.07 2.92 36.60
CA GLN A 333 5.23 2.03 37.72
C GLN A 333 4.33 2.54 38.85
N THR A 334 3.26 1.82 39.12
CA THR A 334 2.47 1.99 40.35
C THR A 334 3.38 1.66 41.52
N THR A 335 3.95 2.68 42.14
CA THR A 335 4.62 2.58 43.44
C THR A 335 3.60 2.14 44.47
N GLY A 336 3.53 0.85 44.69
CA GLY A 336 2.76 0.25 45.78
C GLY A 336 3.34 0.71 47.12
N ARG A 337 2.67 1.66 47.74
CA ARG A 337 2.88 2.08 49.11
C ARG A 337 2.50 0.93 50.03
N ARG A 338 3.49 0.13 50.47
CA ARG A 338 3.32 -0.78 51.57
C ARG A 338 3.05 0.03 52.84
N GLY A 339 1.79 0.13 53.26
CA GLY A 339 1.41 0.55 54.58
C GLY A 339 1.74 -0.54 55.58
N ARG A 340 2.59 -0.23 56.54
CA ARG A 340 2.72 -0.98 57.80
C ARG A 340 1.54 -0.56 58.70
N ALA A 341 0.80 -1.53 59.19
CA ALA A 341 0.24 -1.58 60.53
C ALA A 341 -0.06 -3.06 60.86
#